data_f0ab078168a31a31723f781cb77a9b6c
#
_entry.id   f0ab078168a31a31723f781cb77a9b6c
#
_cell.length_a   1.000
_cell.length_b   1.000
_cell.length_c   1.000
_cell.angle_alpha   90.00
_cell.angle_beta   90.00
_cell.angle_gamma   90.00
#
_symmetry.space_group_name_H-M   'P 1'
#
loop_
_entity.id
_entity.type
_entity.pdbx_description
1 polymer ?
#
loop_
_entity_poly.entity_id
_entity_poly.type
_entity_poly.pdbx_seq_one_letter_code
_entity_poly.pdbx_strand_id
1 'polypeptide(L)'
;AGCARTAPVDQIHSTVSTGHTAEQVKSAILKAGHQRQWIMSEAGPGVIKGRLQARDHSADIRIPYSATSYSINYESSLNLKASDGKIHKNYNRWVHNLDKDIQLNLSAPQ
;
A
#
# COMPACT_ATOMS: atom_id res chain seq x y z
N ALA A 1 21.12 -15.88 -16.76
CA ALA A 1 20.23 -15.35 -15.96
C ALA A 1 19.97 -13.88 -16.18
N GLY A 2 19.22 -13.44 -16.84
CA GLY A 2 18.99 -12.06 -17.09
C GLY A 2 18.56 -11.26 -15.91
N CYS A 3 18.43 -10.02 -16.14
CA CYS A 3 17.94 -9.12 -15.14
C CYS A 3 16.50 -9.46 -14.88
N ALA A 4 16.26 -10.07 -13.77
CA ALA A 4 14.89 -10.31 -13.36
C ALA A 4 14.25 -8.95 -13.13
N ARG A 5 13.30 -8.58 -13.97
CA ARG A 5 12.50 -7.37 -13.76
C ARG A 5 11.34 -7.64 -12.82
N THR A 6 11.16 -8.90 -12.45
CA THR A 6 10.11 -9.30 -11.53
C THR A 6 10.72 -9.81 -10.24
N ALA A 7 9.94 -9.75 -9.18
CA ALA A 7 10.32 -10.20 -7.85
C ALA A 7 9.06 -10.76 -7.19
N PRO A 8 9.19 -11.56 -6.13
CA PRO A 8 8.02 -11.98 -5.38
C PRO A 8 7.20 -10.77 -4.92
N VAL A 9 5.88 -10.91 -4.96
CA VAL A 9 4.99 -9.85 -4.48
C VAL A 9 5.21 -9.66 -2.99
N ASP A 10 5.56 -8.44 -2.58
CA ASP A 10 5.79 -8.14 -1.18
C ASP A 10 4.47 -8.09 -0.41
N GLN A 11 4.45 -8.78 0.71
CA GLN A 11 3.34 -8.73 1.65
C GLN A 11 3.76 -7.78 2.78
N ILE A 12 3.10 -6.65 2.86
CA ILE A 12 3.42 -5.66 3.88
C ILE A 12 2.44 -5.79 5.04
N HIS A 13 2.98 -5.95 6.24
CA HIS A 13 2.20 -5.96 7.46
C HIS A 13 2.96 -5.14 8.49
N SER A 14 2.34 -4.07 8.95
CA SER A 14 2.99 -3.12 9.84
C SER A 14 2.21 -2.96 11.13
N THR A 15 2.95 -2.94 12.23
CA THR A 15 2.39 -2.69 13.55
C THR A 15 2.39 -1.19 13.80
N VAL A 16 1.29 -0.68 14.36
CA VAL A 16 1.15 0.72 14.73
C VAL A 16 1.45 0.85 16.21
N SER A 17 2.26 1.84 16.58
CA SER A 17 2.57 2.08 17.98
C SER A 17 1.31 2.44 18.77
N THR A 18 1.33 2.15 20.06
CA THR A 18 0.17 2.42 20.93
C THR A 18 -0.13 3.91 20.98
N GLY A 19 -1.39 4.24 21.26
CA GLY A 19 -1.81 5.63 21.35
C GLY A 19 -2.50 6.16 20.11
N HIS A 20 -2.70 5.33 19.09
CA HIS A 20 -3.43 5.71 17.88
C HIS A 20 -4.83 5.11 17.90
N THR A 21 -5.78 5.83 17.29
CA THR A 21 -7.12 5.30 17.05
C THR A 21 -7.20 4.77 15.64
N ALA A 22 -8.21 3.93 15.37
CA ALA A 22 -8.43 3.44 14.01
C ALA A 22 -8.64 4.60 13.03
N GLU A 23 -9.30 5.67 13.45
CA GLU A 23 -9.50 6.86 12.61
C GLU A 23 -8.18 7.55 12.28
N GLN A 24 -7.24 7.60 13.23
CA GLN A 24 -5.93 8.17 12.97
C GLN A 24 -5.15 7.32 11.97
N VAL A 25 -5.23 6.00 12.09
CA VAL A 25 -4.58 5.09 11.14
C VAL A 25 -5.19 5.28 9.75
N LYS A 26 -6.52 5.34 9.67
CA LYS A 26 -7.22 5.59 8.41
C LYS A 26 -6.75 6.90 7.77
N SER A 27 -6.70 7.99 8.53
CA SER A 27 -6.26 9.28 8.01
C SER A 27 -4.82 9.23 7.50
N ALA A 28 -3.94 8.55 8.22
CA ALA A 28 -2.54 8.41 7.82
C ALA A 28 -2.42 7.66 6.49
N ILE A 29 -3.22 6.60 6.31
CA ILE A 29 -3.24 5.81 5.09
C ILE A 29 -3.75 6.65 3.90
N LEU A 30 -4.89 7.32 4.09
CA LEU A 30 -5.47 8.14 3.03
C LEU A 30 -4.53 9.26 2.62
N LYS A 31 -3.92 9.92 3.59
CA LYS A 31 -2.97 11.01 3.31
C LYS A 31 -1.75 10.51 2.56
N ALA A 32 -1.17 9.39 2.98
CA ALA A 32 -0.02 8.81 2.31
C ALA A 32 -0.36 8.43 0.87
N GLY A 33 -1.53 7.85 0.64
CA GLY A 33 -1.98 7.51 -0.69
C GLY A 33 -2.07 8.74 -1.59
N HIS A 34 -2.70 9.80 -1.10
CA HIS A 34 -2.80 11.04 -1.86
C HIS A 34 -1.41 11.63 -2.18
N GLN A 35 -0.49 11.57 -1.24
CA GLN A 35 0.85 12.11 -1.44
C GLN A 35 1.62 11.36 -2.54
N ARG A 36 1.30 10.11 -2.76
CA ARG A 36 1.93 9.27 -3.79
C ARG A 36 1.03 9.03 -4.99
N GLN A 37 -0.04 9.81 -5.11
CA GLN A 37 -0.96 9.77 -6.25
C GLN A 37 -1.75 8.47 -6.38
N TRP A 38 -1.94 7.77 -5.28
CA TRP A 38 -2.89 6.67 -5.24
C TRP A 38 -4.31 7.23 -5.17
N ILE A 39 -5.23 6.59 -5.86
CA ILE A 39 -6.65 6.88 -5.72
C ILE A 39 -7.17 5.98 -4.60
N MET A 40 -7.51 6.59 -3.48
CA MET A 40 -7.90 5.84 -2.28
C MET A 40 -9.40 5.92 -2.08
N SER A 41 -10.00 4.81 -1.66
CA SER A 41 -11.42 4.76 -1.34
C SER A 41 -11.66 3.80 -0.17
N GLU A 42 -12.71 4.08 0.60
CA GLU A 42 -13.10 3.19 1.68
C GLU A 42 -13.91 2.05 1.10
N ALA A 43 -13.52 0.82 1.46
CA ALA A 43 -14.18 -0.38 0.96
C ALA A 43 -15.03 -1.07 2.02
N GLY A 44 -15.26 -0.38 3.15
CA GLY A 44 -16.01 -0.89 4.27
C GLY A 44 -15.30 -0.57 5.57
N PRO A 45 -15.88 -0.93 6.72
CA PRO A 45 -15.23 -0.68 8.01
C PRO A 45 -13.86 -1.37 8.06
N GLY A 46 -12.82 -0.61 8.36
CA GLY A 46 -11.48 -1.16 8.53
C GLY A 46 -10.79 -1.59 7.26
N VAL A 47 -11.25 -1.17 6.08
CA VAL A 47 -10.63 -1.53 4.82
C VAL A 47 -10.60 -0.34 3.87
N ILE A 48 -9.41 -0.09 3.30
CA ILE A 48 -9.22 0.93 2.27
C ILE A 48 -8.72 0.25 1.02
N LYS A 49 -9.20 0.68 -0.13
CA LYS A 49 -8.67 0.25 -1.43
C LYS A 49 -7.87 1.37 -2.04
N GLY A 50 -6.80 1.01 -2.74
CA GLY A 50 -5.98 1.98 -3.45
C GLY A 50 -5.70 1.53 -4.87
N ARG A 51 -5.63 2.50 -5.78
CA ARG A 51 -5.26 2.24 -7.17
C ARG A 51 -4.22 3.26 -7.58
N LEU A 52 -3.11 2.78 -8.10
CA LEU A 52 -2.08 3.63 -8.69
C LEU A 52 -2.00 3.35 -10.18
N GLN A 53 -2.05 4.40 -10.97
CA GLN A 53 -1.87 4.28 -12.40
C GLN A 53 -0.69 5.16 -12.82
N ALA A 54 0.30 4.54 -13.46
CA ALA A 54 1.50 5.21 -13.91
C ALA A 54 1.76 4.80 -15.35
N ARG A 55 1.46 5.68 -16.28
CA ARG A 55 1.53 5.40 -17.72
C ARG A 55 0.65 4.21 -18.06
N ASP A 56 1.26 3.12 -18.59
CA ASP A 56 0.54 1.93 -18.99
C ASP A 56 0.38 0.92 -17.86
N HIS A 57 0.94 1.22 -16.68
CA HIS A 57 0.93 0.29 -15.55
C HIS A 57 -0.14 0.71 -14.55
N SER A 58 -0.78 -0.26 -13.94
CA SER A 58 -1.66 0.04 -12.82
C SER A 58 -1.58 -1.08 -11.79
N ALA A 59 -1.86 -0.73 -10.54
CA ALA A 59 -1.91 -1.70 -9.46
C ALA A 59 -3.06 -1.34 -8.53
N ASP A 60 -3.77 -2.35 -8.09
CA ASP A 60 -4.84 -2.23 -7.09
C ASP A 60 -4.40 -2.95 -5.84
N ILE A 61 -4.58 -2.30 -4.70
CA ILE A 61 -4.23 -2.83 -3.39
C ILE A 61 -5.40 -2.75 -2.45
N ARG A 62 -5.36 -3.57 -1.42
CA ARG A 62 -6.35 -3.59 -0.35
C ARG A 62 -5.62 -3.45 0.97
N ILE A 63 -6.05 -2.52 1.79
CA ILE A 63 -5.39 -2.19 3.05
C ILE A 63 -6.36 -2.37 4.20
N PRO A 64 -6.41 -3.57 4.80
CA PRO A 64 -7.12 -3.74 6.06
C PRO A 64 -6.32 -3.05 7.17
N TYR A 65 -7.03 -2.39 8.07
CA TYR A 65 -6.36 -1.63 9.13
C TYR A 65 -7.17 -1.67 10.42
N SER A 66 -6.48 -1.40 11.51
CA SER A 66 -7.08 -1.22 12.83
C SER A 66 -6.28 -0.15 13.57
N ALA A 67 -6.58 0.06 14.84
CA ALA A 67 -5.79 1.00 15.64
C ALA A 67 -4.36 0.51 15.89
N THR A 68 -4.09 -0.77 15.72
CA THR A 68 -2.83 -1.38 16.10
C THR A 68 -2.02 -1.95 14.93
N SER A 69 -2.61 -2.05 13.75
CA SER A 69 -1.88 -2.61 12.60
C SER A 69 -2.56 -2.28 11.29
N TYR A 70 -1.83 -2.47 10.20
CA TYR A 70 -2.39 -2.44 8.85
C TYR A 70 -1.58 -3.36 7.96
N SER A 71 -2.17 -3.77 6.86
CA SER A 71 -1.49 -4.56 5.84
C SER A 71 -1.71 -3.93 4.49
N ILE A 72 -0.77 -4.11 3.57
CA ILE A 72 -0.93 -3.69 2.19
C ILE A 72 -0.89 -4.95 1.34
N ASN A 73 -2.04 -5.33 0.81
CA ASN A 73 -2.20 -6.57 0.06
C ASN A 73 -2.39 -6.29 -1.42
N TYR A 74 -1.68 -7.02 -2.25
CA TYR A 74 -1.86 -6.98 -3.69
C TYR A 74 -3.26 -7.51 -4.04
N GLU A 75 -3.96 -6.84 -4.92
CA GLU A 75 -5.27 -7.30 -5.40
C GLU A 75 -5.22 -7.61 -6.89
N SER A 76 -4.79 -6.66 -7.72
CA SER A 76 -4.69 -6.86 -9.15
C SER A 76 -3.74 -5.85 -9.77
N SER A 77 -3.39 -6.06 -11.03
CA SER A 77 -2.51 -5.14 -11.75
C SER A 77 -2.65 -5.30 -13.26
N LEU A 78 -2.19 -4.28 -13.99
CA LEU A 78 -2.07 -4.31 -15.44
C LEU A 78 -0.64 -3.96 -15.82
N ASN A 79 -0.09 -4.72 -16.75
CA ASN A 79 1.25 -4.49 -17.33
C ASN A 79 2.38 -4.52 -16.32
N LEU A 80 2.21 -5.23 -15.21
CA LEU A 80 3.27 -5.41 -14.22
C LEU A 80 3.79 -6.85 -14.21
N LYS A 81 3.43 -7.63 -15.23
CA LYS A 81 3.91 -9.01 -15.41
C LYS A 81 3.61 -9.91 -14.20
N ALA A 82 2.47 -9.68 -13.54
CA ALA A 82 2.08 -10.48 -12.38
C ALA A 82 1.83 -11.92 -12.82
N SER A 83 2.54 -12.88 -12.22
CA SER A 83 2.46 -14.28 -12.58
C SER A 83 3.17 -15.11 -11.51
N ASP A 84 2.54 -16.21 -11.10
CA ASP A 84 3.17 -17.17 -10.18
C ASP A 84 3.71 -16.52 -8.89
N GLY A 85 2.98 -15.56 -8.34
CA GLY A 85 3.37 -14.89 -7.11
C GLY A 85 4.46 -13.86 -7.29
N LYS A 86 4.83 -13.52 -8.53
CA LYS A 86 5.84 -12.51 -8.85
C LYS A 86 5.21 -11.34 -9.59
N ILE A 87 5.84 -10.19 -9.48
CA ILE A 87 5.37 -8.97 -10.12
C ILE A 87 6.56 -8.07 -10.44
N HIS A 88 6.36 -7.13 -11.35
CA HIS A 88 7.41 -6.17 -11.69
C HIS A 88 7.88 -5.42 -10.43
N LYS A 89 9.19 -5.19 -10.34
CA LYS A 89 9.80 -4.56 -9.15
C LYS A 89 9.18 -3.21 -8.81
N ASN A 90 8.61 -2.51 -9.78
CA ASN A 90 7.98 -1.23 -9.53
C ASN A 90 6.83 -1.34 -8.52
N TYR A 91 6.06 -2.42 -8.57
CA TYR A 91 4.99 -2.62 -7.61
C TYR A 91 5.53 -2.64 -6.18
N ASN A 92 6.57 -3.46 -5.95
CA ASN A 92 7.15 -3.57 -4.61
C ASN A 92 7.67 -2.22 -4.13
N ARG A 93 8.33 -1.46 -5.01
CA ARG A 93 8.81 -0.11 -4.68
C ARG A 93 7.65 0.81 -4.32
N TRP A 94 6.58 0.78 -5.09
CA TRP A 94 5.42 1.64 -4.84
C TRP A 94 4.80 1.37 -3.48
N VAL A 95 4.61 0.10 -3.11
CA VAL A 95 3.98 -0.22 -1.84
C VAL A 95 4.92 0.01 -0.65
N HIS A 96 6.22 -0.17 -0.84
CA HIS A 96 7.19 0.17 0.21
C HIS A 96 7.22 1.67 0.47
N ASN A 97 7.17 2.48 -0.58
CA ASN A 97 7.08 3.93 -0.43
C ASN A 97 5.80 4.34 0.29
N LEU A 98 4.69 3.70 -0.06
CA LEU A 98 3.42 3.96 0.59
C LEU A 98 3.48 3.59 2.08
N ASP A 99 4.03 2.43 2.41
CA ASP A 99 4.20 1.99 3.79
C ASP A 99 5.04 2.99 4.58
N LYS A 100 6.16 3.41 4.00
CA LYS A 100 7.04 4.39 4.64
C LYS A 100 6.30 5.69 4.95
N ASP A 101 5.51 6.19 4.00
CA ASP A 101 4.77 7.42 4.18
C ASP A 101 3.66 7.28 5.22
N ILE A 102 3.01 6.12 5.27
CA ILE A 102 2.02 5.84 6.32
C ILE A 102 2.70 5.91 7.70
N GLN A 103 3.85 5.27 7.83
CA GLN A 103 4.61 5.26 9.08
C GLN A 103 5.01 6.68 9.48
N LEU A 104 5.48 7.48 8.54
CA LEU A 104 5.83 8.87 8.81
C LEU A 104 4.63 9.68 9.27
N ASN A 105 3.47 9.50 8.64
CA ASN A 105 2.26 10.20 9.02
C ASN A 105 1.80 9.82 10.42
N LEU A 106 2.00 8.56 10.81
CA LEU A 106 1.63 8.09 12.14
C LEU A 106 2.59 8.59 13.22
N SER A 107 3.84 8.80 12.88
CA SER A 107 4.82 9.29 13.85
C SER A 107 4.81 10.81 14.00
N ALA A 108 4.18 11.53 13.08
CA ALA A 108 4.11 12.99 13.15
C ALA A 108 3.13 13.42 14.23
N PRO A 109 3.39 14.53 14.92
CA PRO A 109 2.41 15.09 15.86
C PRO A 109 1.09 15.40 15.15
N GLN A 110 0.00 15.02 15.77
CA GLN A 110 -1.32 15.28 15.22
C GLN A 110 -1.79 16.69 15.58
#